data_ea9c47b7912da235f579d7a94ddf24d4
#
_entry.id   ea9c47b7912da235f579d7a94ddf24d4
#
_cell.length_a   1.000
_cell.length_b   1.000
_cell.length_c   1.000
_cell.angle_alpha   90.00
_cell.angle_beta   90.00
_cell.angle_gamma   90.00
#
_symmetry.space_group_name_H-M   'P 1'
#
loop_
_entity.id
_entity.type
_entity.pdbx_description
1 polymer ?
#
loop_
_entity_poly.entity_id
_entity_poly.type
_entity_poly.pdbx_seq_one_letter_code
_entity_poly.pdbx_strand_id
1 'polypeptide(L)'
;QHYYGNYSLAGMLTAIQAIALAISTPLLGKLTDKFGQRQVSIPTIIVWIVAAIALTTAITNRAPEWVLYCLTPFLAAIPPWGAMSRARWTKILKGDQERTNRALSLCGVLDECMWVIGNPLASMLAVISGLLAFSFTGMCVVVGALMFLTELTTEPPSQTALARAEGISRKEYREREAARAEALKAETAAEETRRRLEREGVTDQAVIDKEIAQAVADARSGKKASIWGPGLIAVCVTWFGLGAFQSATGISII
;
A
#
# COMPACT_ATOMS: atom_id res chain seq x y z
N GLN A 1 -24.59 14.14 7.96
CA GLN A 1 -25.37 15.25 8.54
C GLN A 1 -26.87 14.97 8.56
N HIS A 2 -27.44 14.51 7.46
CA HIS A 2 -28.89 14.27 7.32
C HIS A 2 -29.48 13.34 8.40
N TYR A 3 -28.68 12.41 8.95
CA TYR A 3 -29.16 11.40 9.89
C TYR A 3 -28.85 11.73 11.36
N TYR A 4 -27.70 12.33 11.66
CA TYR A 4 -27.24 12.55 13.05
C TYR A 4 -26.97 14.01 13.40
N GLY A 5 -26.87 14.93 12.43
CA GLY A 5 -26.65 16.37 12.65
C GLY A 5 -25.34 16.73 13.38
N ASN A 6 -24.40 15.77 13.49
CA ASN A 6 -23.21 15.90 14.33
C ASN A 6 -21.92 15.73 13.52
N TYR A 7 -21.18 16.85 13.33
CA TYR A 7 -19.87 16.84 12.67
C TYR A 7 -18.80 16.07 13.45
N SER A 8 -18.90 16.07 14.76
CA SER A 8 -17.95 15.35 15.63
C SER A 8 -17.99 13.84 15.36
N LEU A 9 -19.18 13.27 15.13
CA LEU A 9 -19.35 11.87 14.78
C LEU A 9 -18.64 11.54 13.46
N ALA A 10 -18.81 12.36 12.42
CA ALA A 10 -18.16 12.16 11.14
C ALA A 10 -16.63 12.19 11.26
N GLY A 11 -16.10 13.19 12.01
CA GLY A 11 -14.66 13.28 12.29
C GLY A 11 -14.11 12.07 13.04
N MET A 12 -14.85 11.59 14.03
CA MET A 12 -14.47 10.40 14.82
C MET A 12 -14.44 9.13 13.98
N LEU A 13 -15.46 8.91 13.14
CA LEU A 13 -15.50 7.77 12.21
C LEU A 13 -14.33 7.81 11.22
N THR A 14 -14.01 8.99 10.68
CA THR A 14 -12.86 9.16 9.77
C THR A 14 -11.54 8.87 10.48
N ALA A 15 -11.37 9.32 11.72
CA ALA A 15 -10.17 9.04 12.51
C ALA A 15 -10.01 7.55 12.79
N ILE A 16 -11.09 6.87 13.21
CA ILE A 16 -11.10 5.42 13.43
C ILE A 16 -10.74 4.67 12.15
N GLN A 17 -11.32 5.07 11.01
CA GLN A 17 -11.03 4.49 9.71
C GLN A 17 -9.55 4.66 9.32
N ALA A 18 -8.98 5.85 9.51
CA ALA A 18 -7.58 6.12 9.20
C ALA A 18 -6.61 5.27 10.05
N ILE A 19 -6.87 5.14 11.34
CA ILE A 19 -6.09 4.28 12.24
C ILE A 19 -6.20 2.81 11.83
N ALA A 20 -7.42 2.35 11.55
CA ALA A 20 -7.66 0.98 11.12
C ALA A 20 -6.94 0.67 9.78
N LEU A 21 -6.93 1.60 8.80
CA LEU A 21 -6.18 1.46 7.56
C LEU A 21 -4.66 1.42 7.78
N ALA A 22 -4.15 2.27 8.66
CA ALA A 22 -2.72 2.28 8.97
C ALA A 22 -2.22 0.94 9.55
N ILE A 23 -3.08 0.23 10.28
CA ILE A 23 -2.78 -1.08 10.84
C ILE A 23 -3.05 -2.20 9.82
N SER A 24 -4.19 -2.16 9.13
CA SER A 24 -4.62 -3.24 8.23
C SER A 24 -3.75 -3.34 6.98
N THR A 25 -3.33 -2.22 6.40
CA THR A 25 -2.55 -2.19 5.15
C THR A 25 -1.25 -2.99 5.22
N PRO A 26 -0.34 -2.79 6.19
CA PRO A 26 0.88 -3.60 6.29
C PRO A 26 0.59 -5.07 6.68
N LEU A 27 -0.49 -5.31 7.44
CA LEU A 27 -0.88 -6.66 7.81
C LEU A 27 -1.39 -7.44 6.59
N LEU A 28 -2.27 -6.85 5.82
CA LEU A 28 -2.80 -7.44 4.59
C LEU A 28 -1.71 -7.61 3.53
N GLY A 29 -0.75 -6.68 3.42
CA GLY A 29 0.42 -6.84 2.56
C GLY A 29 1.21 -8.11 2.92
N LYS A 30 1.55 -8.30 4.19
CA LYS A 30 2.25 -9.51 4.66
C LYS A 30 1.47 -10.80 4.43
N LEU A 31 0.14 -10.75 4.60
CA LEU A 31 -0.73 -11.91 4.33
C LEU A 31 -0.77 -12.23 2.84
N THR A 32 -0.82 -11.21 1.98
CA THR A 32 -0.80 -11.33 0.53
C THR A 32 0.50 -11.97 0.03
N ASP A 33 1.64 -11.53 0.55
CA ASP A 33 2.94 -12.12 0.22
C ASP A 33 3.01 -13.59 0.66
N LYS A 34 2.40 -13.89 1.82
CA LYS A 34 2.43 -15.24 2.39
C LYS A 34 1.53 -16.22 1.65
N PHE A 35 0.28 -15.85 1.41
CA PHE A 35 -0.76 -16.77 0.93
C PHE A 35 -1.10 -16.57 -0.55
N GLY A 36 -0.79 -15.41 -1.12
CA GLY A 36 -1.13 -15.01 -2.48
C GLY A 36 -2.23 -13.96 -2.52
N GLN A 37 -2.26 -13.22 -3.63
CA GLN A 37 -3.15 -12.08 -3.81
C GLN A 37 -4.63 -12.48 -3.74
N ARG A 38 -5.00 -13.53 -4.46
CA ARG A 38 -6.39 -13.98 -4.53
C ARG A 38 -6.91 -14.53 -3.22
N GLN A 39 -6.10 -15.36 -2.52
CA GLN A 39 -6.52 -16.01 -1.28
C GLN A 39 -6.78 -15.02 -0.15
N VAL A 40 -6.11 -13.89 -0.15
CA VAL A 40 -6.30 -12.84 0.84
C VAL A 40 -7.37 -11.84 0.41
N SER A 41 -7.41 -11.48 -0.88
CA SER A 41 -8.34 -10.45 -1.35
C SER A 41 -9.80 -10.90 -1.32
N ILE A 42 -10.11 -12.17 -1.62
CA ILE A 42 -11.49 -12.64 -1.61
C ILE A 42 -12.15 -12.49 -0.23
N PRO A 43 -11.60 -13.04 0.87
CA PRO A 43 -12.21 -12.90 2.17
C PRO A 43 -12.24 -11.45 2.67
N THR A 44 -11.20 -10.66 2.38
CA THR A 44 -11.17 -9.26 2.80
C THR A 44 -12.21 -8.40 2.09
N ILE A 45 -12.46 -8.63 0.79
CA ILE A 45 -13.53 -7.95 0.06
C ILE A 45 -14.90 -8.35 0.60
N ILE A 46 -15.11 -9.63 0.92
CA ILE A 46 -16.37 -10.09 1.53
C ILE A 46 -16.60 -9.38 2.87
N VAL A 47 -15.59 -9.31 3.72
CA VAL A 47 -15.67 -8.58 5.00
C VAL A 47 -16.00 -7.11 4.76
N TRP A 48 -15.33 -6.47 3.78
CA TRP A 48 -15.57 -5.07 3.42
C TRP A 48 -17.02 -4.85 2.94
N ILE A 49 -17.53 -5.72 2.04
CA ILE A 49 -18.90 -5.62 1.52
C ILE A 49 -19.92 -5.76 2.65
N VAL A 50 -19.74 -6.76 3.52
CA VAL A 50 -20.65 -6.99 4.67
C VAL A 50 -20.61 -5.79 5.62
N ALA A 51 -19.43 -5.28 5.94
CA ALA A 51 -19.27 -4.10 6.78
C ALA A 51 -19.88 -2.84 6.14
N ALA A 52 -19.74 -2.67 4.83
CA ALA A 52 -20.32 -1.57 4.09
C ALA A 52 -21.85 -1.59 4.12
N ILE A 53 -22.45 -2.75 3.88
CA ILE A 53 -23.90 -2.94 3.96
C ILE A 53 -24.38 -2.73 5.40
N ALA A 54 -23.70 -3.32 6.38
CA ALA A 54 -24.07 -3.19 7.80
C ALA A 54 -24.00 -1.72 8.26
N LEU A 55 -22.92 -0.99 7.89
CA LEU A 55 -22.78 0.42 8.25
C LEU A 55 -23.85 1.28 7.58
N THR A 56 -24.14 1.05 6.30
CA THR A 56 -25.21 1.77 5.59
C THR A 56 -26.56 1.54 6.23
N THR A 57 -26.86 0.28 6.57
CA THR A 57 -28.10 -0.10 7.25
C THR A 57 -28.19 0.52 8.64
N ALA A 58 -27.09 0.52 9.40
CA ALA A 58 -27.03 1.16 10.72
C ALA A 58 -27.29 2.66 10.65
N ILE A 59 -26.70 3.36 9.66
CA ILE A 59 -26.90 4.80 9.44
C ILE A 59 -28.36 5.09 9.08
N THR A 60 -28.94 4.36 8.14
CA THR A 60 -30.35 4.56 7.70
C THR A 60 -31.35 4.31 8.82
N ASN A 61 -31.11 3.33 9.67
CA ASN A 61 -31.95 3.02 10.82
C ASN A 61 -31.64 3.85 12.07
N ARG A 62 -30.77 4.87 11.98
CA ARG A 62 -30.34 5.70 13.11
C ARG A 62 -29.86 4.87 14.31
N ALA A 63 -29.05 3.84 14.07
CA ALA A 63 -28.48 3.00 15.11
C ALA A 63 -27.64 3.85 16.10
N PRO A 64 -27.47 3.43 17.35
CA PRO A 64 -26.62 4.13 18.32
C PRO A 64 -25.20 4.32 17.79
N GLU A 65 -24.56 5.45 18.11
CA GLU A 65 -23.22 5.83 17.59
C GLU A 65 -22.15 4.77 17.84
N TRP A 66 -22.19 4.06 18.96
CA TRP A 66 -21.24 3.00 19.26
C TRP A 66 -21.24 1.85 18.23
N VAL A 67 -22.40 1.58 17.60
CA VAL A 67 -22.51 0.58 16.52
C VAL A 67 -21.69 1.03 15.31
N LEU A 68 -21.75 2.31 14.96
CA LEU A 68 -20.99 2.89 13.86
C LEU A 68 -19.49 2.82 14.14
N TYR A 69 -19.07 3.11 15.38
CA TYR A 69 -17.66 3.00 15.78
C TYR A 69 -17.14 1.56 15.70
N CYS A 70 -17.97 0.57 16.04
CA CYS A 70 -17.60 -0.85 15.95
C CYS A 70 -17.53 -1.36 14.50
N LEU A 71 -18.38 -0.86 13.60
CA LEU A 71 -18.43 -1.31 12.21
C LEU A 71 -17.35 -0.66 11.33
N THR A 72 -17.00 0.59 11.60
CA THR A 72 -16.06 1.37 10.79
C THR A 72 -14.70 0.70 10.59
N PRO A 73 -14.04 0.08 11.58
CA PRO A 73 -12.75 -0.58 11.39
C PRO A 73 -12.76 -1.67 10.33
N PHE A 74 -13.87 -2.38 10.14
CA PHE A 74 -13.99 -3.45 9.15
C PHE A 74 -13.96 -2.93 7.71
N LEU A 75 -14.28 -1.66 7.48
CA LEU A 75 -14.09 -1.01 6.18
C LEU A 75 -12.60 -0.80 5.83
N ALA A 76 -11.70 -0.97 6.78
CA ALA A 76 -10.26 -0.98 6.53
C ALA A 76 -9.74 -2.34 6.02
N ALA A 77 -10.59 -3.37 5.91
CA ALA A 77 -10.24 -4.67 5.33
C ALA A 77 -10.21 -4.60 3.78
N ILE A 78 -9.49 -3.61 3.26
CA ILE A 78 -9.31 -3.41 1.81
C ILE A 78 -7.93 -3.92 1.41
N PRO A 79 -7.82 -4.80 0.37
CA PRO A 79 -6.53 -5.22 -0.14
C PRO A 79 -5.71 -4.04 -0.66
N PRO A 80 -4.37 -4.07 -0.55
CA PRO A 80 -3.50 -3.01 -1.05
C PRO A 80 -3.35 -3.10 -2.59
N TRP A 81 -4.41 -2.74 -3.33
CA TRP A 81 -4.50 -2.89 -4.79
C TRP A 81 -3.33 -2.28 -5.55
N GLY A 82 -2.87 -1.09 -5.17
CA GLY A 82 -1.74 -0.43 -5.81
C GLY A 82 -0.44 -1.23 -5.66
N ALA A 83 -0.16 -1.78 -4.48
CA ALA A 83 1.02 -2.63 -4.27
C ALA A 83 0.92 -3.95 -5.04
N MET A 84 -0.27 -4.56 -5.05
CA MET A 84 -0.53 -5.80 -5.77
C MET A 84 -0.40 -5.62 -7.29
N SER A 85 -0.88 -4.52 -7.83
CA SER A 85 -0.77 -4.14 -9.23
C SER A 85 0.69 -3.96 -9.65
N ARG A 86 1.48 -3.23 -8.86
CA ARG A 86 2.92 -3.04 -9.09
C ARG A 86 3.67 -4.38 -9.07
N ALA A 87 3.34 -5.28 -8.14
CA ALA A 87 3.94 -6.62 -8.09
C ALA A 87 3.63 -7.45 -9.34
N ARG A 88 2.43 -7.32 -9.93
CA ARG A 88 2.08 -7.97 -11.21
C ARG A 88 2.92 -7.41 -12.37
N TRP A 89 3.05 -6.09 -12.48
CA TRP A 89 3.88 -5.46 -13.51
C TRP A 89 5.34 -5.89 -13.42
N THR A 90 5.90 -5.93 -12.20
CA THR A 90 7.27 -6.39 -11.98
C THR A 90 7.46 -7.85 -12.40
N LYS A 91 6.45 -8.71 -12.20
CA LYS A 91 6.48 -10.10 -12.68
C LYS A 91 6.43 -10.19 -14.20
N ILE A 92 5.51 -9.46 -14.85
CA ILE A 92 5.29 -9.50 -16.30
C ILE A 92 6.53 -9.00 -17.05
N LEU A 93 7.14 -7.93 -16.55
CA LEU A 93 8.29 -7.27 -17.20
C LEU A 93 9.63 -7.72 -16.64
N LYS A 94 9.68 -8.88 -15.99
CA LYS A 94 10.89 -9.43 -15.40
C LYS A 94 12.01 -9.52 -16.44
N GLY A 95 13.13 -8.85 -16.16
CA GLY A 95 14.31 -8.81 -17.04
C GLY A 95 14.44 -7.53 -17.88
N ASP A 96 13.39 -6.68 -17.93
CA ASP A 96 13.44 -5.38 -18.60
C ASP A 96 13.21 -4.25 -17.59
N GLN A 97 14.29 -3.72 -17.03
CA GLN A 97 14.24 -2.69 -15.99
C GLN A 97 13.65 -1.39 -16.50
N GLU A 98 13.91 -1.02 -17.75
CA GLU A 98 13.41 0.22 -18.32
C GLU A 98 11.89 0.20 -18.48
N ARG A 99 11.33 -0.89 -19.03
CA ARG A 99 9.89 -1.07 -19.13
C ARG A 99 9.23 -1.18 -17.77
N THR A 100 9.88 -1.86 -16.81
CA THR A 100 9.38 -1.94 -15.44
C THR A 100 9.26 -0.56 -14.81
N ASN A 101 10.29 0.28 -14.91
CA ASN A 101 10.27 1.64 -14.38
C ASN A 101 9.17 2.50 -15.04
N ARG A 102 8.99 2.38 -16.37
CA ARG A 102 7.91 3.08 -17.08
C ARG A 102 6.53 2.62 -16.60
N ALA A 103 6.32 1.31 -16.42
CA ALA A 103 5.06 0.77 -15.93
C ALA A 103 4.76 1.22 -14.49
N LEU A 104 5.75 1.24 -13.60
CA LEU A 104 5.59 1.72 -12.23
C LEU A 104 5.31 3.22 -12.17
N SER A 105 5.95 4.01 -13.04
CA SER A 105 5.66 5.44 -13.17
C SER A 105 4.24 5.68 -13.67
N LEU A 106 3.78 4.89 -14.65
CA LEU A 106 2.40 4.95 -15.13
C LEU A 106 1.39 4.61 -14.01
N CYS A 107 1.67 3.61 -13.19
CA CYS A 107 0.84 3.30 -12.02
C CYS A 107 0.75 4.49 -11.07
N GLY A 108 1.87 5.18 -10.81
CA GLY A 108 1.87 6.39 -9.99
C GLY A 108 1.00 7.51 -10.57
N VAL A 109 1.12 7.78 -11.87
CA VAL A 109 0.27 8.79 -12.55
C VAL A 109 -1.22 8.41 -12.48
N LEU A 110 -1.54 7.14 -12.69
CA LEU A 110 -2.93 6.67 -12.59
C LEU A 110 -3.47 6.79 -11.15
N ASP A 111 -2.66 6.47 -10.15
CA ASP A 111 -3.03 6.65 -8.73
C ASP A 111 -3.39 8.12 -8.46
N GLU A 112 -2.56 9.09 -8.92
CA GLU A 112 -2.83 10.53 -8.76
C GLU A 112 -4.08 10.97 -9.53
N CYS A 113 -4.27 10.50 -10.77
CA CYS A 113 -5.48 10.80 -11.56
C CYS A 113 -6.74 10.32 -10.84
N MET A 114 -6.69 9.13 -10.22
CA MET A 114 -7.83 8.59 -9.46
C MET A 114 -8.16 9.46 -8.24
N TRP A 115 -7.15 10.02 -7.55
CA TRP A 115 -7.38 10.97 -6.46
C TRP A 115 -8.00 12.29 -6.93
N VAL A 116 -7.48 12.85 -8.03
CA VAL A 116 -7.95 14.13 -8.59
C VAL A 116 -9.38 14.03 -9.12
N ILE A 117 -9.76 12.90 -9.73
CA ILE A 117 -11.10 12.71 -10.32
C ILE A 117 -12.07 12.11 -9.30
N GLY A 118 -11.62 11.12 -8.52
CA GLY A 118 -12.47 10.33 -7.63
C GLY A 118 -13.07 11.15 -6.48
N ASN A 119 -12.27 12.00 -5.84
CA ASN A 119 -12.73 12.81 -4.73
C ASN A 119 -13.82 13.83 -5.14
N PRO A 120 -13.65 14.64 -6.21
CA PRO A 120 -14.72 15.53 -6.67
C PRO A 120 -15.98 14.77 -7.11
N LEU A 121 -15.82 13.65 -7.82
CA LEU A 121 -16.95 12.84 -8.25
C LEU A 121 -17.74 12.28 -7.06
N ALA A 122 -17.05 11.72 -6.07
CA ALA A 122 -17.68 11.23 -4.84
C ALA A 122 -18.41 12.37 -4.09
N SER A 123 -17.79 13.56 -4.02
CA SER A 123 -18.41 14.74 -3.40
C SER A 123 -19.66 15.21 -4.14
N MET A 124 -19.63 15.25 -5.47
CA MET A 124 -20.81 15.59 -6.29
C MET A 124 -21.96 14.61 -6.07
N LEU A 125 -21.67 13.32 -6.06
CA LEU A 125 -22.68 12.29 -5.78
C LEU A 125 -23.22 12.39 -4.36
N ALA A 126 -22.39 12.74 -3.38
CA ALA A 126 -22.78 12.90 -1.98
C ALA A 126 -23.73 14.09 -1.79
N VAL A 127 -23.62 15.16 -2.59
CA VAL A 127 -24.56 16.30 -2.58
C VAL A 127 -25.96 15.85 -3.02
N ILE A 128 -26.05 14.92 -3.98
CA ILE A 128 -27.34 14.37 -4.44
C ILE A 128 -27.90 13.41 -3.39
N SER A 129 -27.10 12.45 -2.96
CA SER A 129 -27.44 11.48 -1.92
C SER A 129 -26.19 10.79 -1.41
N GLY A 130 -25.96 10.79 -0.09
CA GLY A 130 -24.87 10.03 0.54
C GLY A 130 -24.96 8.53 0.26
N LEU A 131 -26.17 7.98 0.22
CA LEU A 131 -26.40 6.57 -0.13
C LEU A 131 -25.97 6.28 -1.58
N LEU A 132 -26.28 7.18 -2.50
CA LEU A 132 -25.89 7.04 -3.91
C LEU A 132 -24.38 7.08 -4.07
N ALA A 133 -23.69 8.02 -3.43
CA ALA A 133 -22.23 8.10 -3.44
C ALA A 133 -21.59 6.83 -2.90
N PHE A 134 -22.09 6.33 -1.77
CA PHE A 134 -21.57 5.12 -1.13
C PHE A 134 -21.82 3.86 -1.98
N SER A 135 -23.02 3.71 -2.54
CA SER A 135 -23.38 2.59 -3.42
C SER A 135 -22.56 2.59 -4.71
N PHE A 136 -22.35 3.75 -5.32
CA PHE A 136 -21.51 3.90 -6.51
C PHE A 136 -20.05 3.51 -6.22
N THR A 137 -19.49 4.01 -5.14
CA THR A 137 -18.12 3.65 -4.71
C THR A 137 -18.01 2.15 -4.45
N GLY A 138 -18.98 1.57 -3.75
CA GLY A 138 -19.04 0.13 -3.49
C GLY A 138 -19.10 -0.70 -4.78
N MET A 139 -19.91 -0.28 -5.73
CA MET A 139 -19.98 -0.92 -7.05
C MET A 139 -18.63 -0.88 -7.78
N CYS A 140 -17.97 0.28 -7.81
CA CYS A 140 -16.66 0.42 -8.43
C CYS A 140 -15.61 -0.50 -7.78
N VAL A 141 -15.61 -0.59 -6.44
CA VAL A 141 -14.71 -1.49 -5.70
C VAL A 141 -14.97 -2.95 -6.07
N VAL A 142 -16.23 -3.38 -6.11
CA VAL A 142 -16.59 -4.77 -6.44
C VAL A 142 -16.23 -5.11 -7.88
N VAL A 143 -16.57 -4.25 -8.83
CA VAL A 143 -16.25 -4.46 -10.26
C VAL A 143 -14.74 -4.48 -10.47
N GLY A 144 -14.00 -3.52 -9.92
CA GLY A 144 -12.55 -3.47 -10.00
C GLY A 144 -11.89 -4.71 -9.38
N ALA A 145 -12.38 -5.14 -8.22
CA ALA A 145 -11.93 -6.35 -7.56
C ALA A 145 -12.17 -7.61 -8.39
N LEU A 146 -13.36 -7.75 -8.98
CA LEU A 146 -13.68 -8.87 -9.86
C LEU A 146 -12.75 -8.91 -11.07
N MET A 147 -12.58 -7.78 -11.77
CA MET A 147 -11.67 -7.67 -12.91
C MET A 147 -10.24 -8.04 -12.53
N PHE A 148 -9.75 -7.54 -11.38
CA PHE A 148 -8.40 -7.82 -10.91
C PHE A 148 -8.21 -9.29 -10.52
N LEU A 149 -9.19 -9.91 -9.87
CA LEU A 149 -9.12 -11.29 -9.38
C LEU A 149 -9.37 -12.35 -10.45
N THR A 150 -10.02 -12.01 -11.55
CA THR A 150 -10.20 -12.93 -12.70
C THR A 150 -8.92 -13.11 -13.49
N GLU A 151 -8.00 -12.13 -13.45
CA GLU A 151 -6.71 -12.18 -14.15
C GLU A 151 -5.69 -13.00 -13.35
N LEU A 152 -5.68 -14.33 -13.57
CA LEU A 152 -4.83 -15.27 -12.82
C LEU A 152 -3.41 -15.38 -13.37
N THR A 153 -3.24 -15.14 -14.67
CA THR A 153 -1.96 -15.34 -15.38
C THR A 153 -0.87 -14.40 -14.87
N THR A 154 -1.26 -13.23 -14.41
CA THR A 154 -0.36 -12.18 -13.95
C THR A 154 -0.05 -12.25 -12.44
N GLU A 155 -0.77 -13.07 -11.68
CA GLU A 155 -0.57 -13.18 -10.22
C GLU A 155 0.84 -13.70 -9.88
N PRO A 156 1.62 -12.97 -9.06
CA PRO A 156 2.91 -13.46 -8.59
C PRO A 156 2.71 -14.65 -7.64
N PRO A 157 3.60 -15.66 -7.69
CA PRO A 157 3.51 -16.80 -6.80
C PRO A 157 3.72 -16.35 -5.33
N SER A 158 2.93 -16.91 -4.42
CA SER A 158 3.08 -16.62 -2.99
C SER A 158 4.35 -17.28 -2.43
N GLN A 159 4.89 -16.73 -1.34
CA GLN A 159 6.04 -17.33 -0.64
C GLN A 159 5.78 -18.80 -0.26
N THR A 160 4.55 -19.13 0.11
CA THR A 160 4.17 -20.52 0.42
C THR A 160 4.23 -21.42 -0.81
N ALA A 161 3.81 -20.92 -1.98
CA ALA A 161 3.89 -21.67 -3.24
C ALA A 161 5.35 -21.87 -3.68
N LEU A 162 6.17 -20.83 -3.56
CA LEU A 162 7.60 -20.89 -3.90
C LEU A 162 8.36 -21.85 -2.97
N ALA A 163 8.15 -21.78 -1.66
CA ALA A 163 8.75 -22.70 -0.70
C ALA A 163 8.37 -24.16 -0.99
N ARG A 164 7.11 -24.41 -1.35
CA ARG A 164 6.62 -25.75 -1.73
C ARG A 164 7.27 -26.23 -3.03
N ALA A 165 7.46 -25.37 -4.00
CA ALA A 165 8.11 -25.70 -5.26
C ALA A 165 9.59 -26.05 -5.08
N GLU A 166 10.29 -25.42 -4.11
CA GLU A 166 11.67 -25.71 -3.74
C GLU A 166 11.80 -26.90 -2.77
N GLY A 167 10.70 -27.49 -2.30
CA GLY A 167 10.70 -28.60 -1.35
C GLY A 167 11.22 -28.26 0.04
N ILE A 168 11.23 -26.97 0.42
CA ILE A 168 11.77 -26.47 1.68
C ILE A 168 10.67 -25.88 2.57
N SER A 169 10.98 -25.70 3.85
CA SER A 169 10.07 -25.04 4.75
C SER A 169 9.96 -23.55 4.41
N ARG A 170 8.79 -22.93 4.65
CA ARG A 170 8.60 -21.50 4.44
C ARG A 170 9.57 -20.65 5.26
N LYS A 171 9.98 -21.11 6.45
CA LYS A 171 10.96 -20.43 7.30
C LYS A 171 12.31 -20.39 6.59
N GLU A 172 12.75 -21.52 6.10
CA GLU A 172 14.01 -21.67 5.36
C GLU A 172 14.01 -20.85 4.06
N TYR A 173 12.88 -20.85 3.33
CA TYR A 173 12.71 -20.02 2.13
C TYR A 173 12.91 -18.53 2.46
N ARG A 174 12.28 -18.02 3.53
CA ARG A 174 12.44 -16.64 3.97
C ARG A 174 13.86 -16.30 4.39
N GLU A 175 14.54 -17.22 5.07
CA GLU A 175 15.93 -17.02 5.47
C GLU A 175 16.86 -16.95 4.24
N ARG A 176 16.64 -17.82 3.24
CA ARG A 176 17.37 -17.77 1.96
C ARG A 176 17.08 -16.49 1.19
N GLU A 177 15.83 -16.06 1.14
CA GLU A 177 15.44 -14.83 0.45
C GLU A 177 16.03 -13.59 1.16
N ALA A 178 16.03 -13.55 2.48
CA ALA A 178 16.67 -12.50 3.25
C ALA A 178 18.20 -12.46 3.00
N ALA A 179 18.86 -13.61 2.99
CA ALA A 179 20.28 -13.69 2.69
C ALA A 179 20.61 -13.25 1.24
N ARG A 180 19.76 -13.62 0.26
CA ARG A 180 19.89 -13.13 -1.13
C ARG A 180 19.69 -11.61 -1.22
N ALA A 181 18.72 -11.07 -0.50
CA ALA A 181 18.47 -9.63 -0.47
C ALA A 181 19.62 -8.85 0.18
N GLU A 182 20.25 -9.40 1.22
CA GLU A 182 21.44 -8.82 1.82
C GLU A 182 22.65 -8.88 0.88
N ALA A 183 22.85 -9.99 0.19
CA ALA A 183 23.90 -10.12 -0.81
C ALA A 183 23.72 -9.13 -1.96
N LEU A 184 22.49 -8.98 -2.48
CA LEU A 184 22.17 -8.02 -3.53
C LEU A 184 22.40 -6.57 -3.08
N LYS A 185 22.02 -6.22 -1.86
CA LYS A 185 22.30 -4.89 -1.30
C LYS A 185 23.81 -4.61 -1.19
N ALA A 186 24.57 -5.60 -0.77
CA ALA A 186 26.03 -5.47 -0.70
C ALA A 186 26.64 -5.29 -2.09
N GLU A 187 26.16 -6.03 -3.10
CA GLU A 187 26.61 -5.93 -4.48
C GLU A 187 26.26 -4.55 -5.09
N THR A 188 25.02 -4.08 -4.90
CA THR A 188 24.60 -2.76 -5.39
C THR A 188 25.38 -1.63 -4.72
N ALA A 189 25.64 -1.71 -3.41
CA ALA A 189 26.45 -0.72 -2.71
C ALA A 189 27.91 -0.71 -3.21
N ALA A 190 28.48 -1.87 -3.50
CA ALA A 190 29.80 -1.97 -4.10
C ALA A 190 29.87 -1.34 -5.50
N GLU A 191 28.88 -1.63 -6.33
CA GLU A 191 28.83 -1.11 -7.71
C GLU A 191 28.58 0.41 -7.76
N GLU A 192 27.70 0.93 -6.91
CA GLU A 192 27.44 2.37 -6.79
C GLU A 192 28.70 3.11 -6.31
N THR A 193 29.40 2.57 -5.30
CA THR A 193 30.63 3.15 -4.78
C THR A 193 31.71 3.16 -5.86
N ARG A 194 31.87 2.06 -6.60
CA ARG A 194 32.81 1.97 -7.71
C ARG A 194 32.52 3.02 -8.78
N ARG A 195 31.29 3.15 -9.22
CA ARG A 195 30.87 4.16 -10.22
C ARG A 195 31.05 5.58 -9.72
N ARG A 196 30.93 5.83 -8.42
CA ARG A 196 31.19 7.15 -7.82
C ARG A 196 32.69 7.46 -7.89
N LEU A 197 33.54 6.55 -7.44
CA LEU A 197 34.99 6.73 -7.43
C LEU A 197 35.57 6.88 -8.85
N GLU A 198 35.04 6.13 -9.82
CA GLU A 198 35.39 6.29 -11.24
C GLU A 198 35.07 7.70 -11.75
N ARG A 199 33.92 8.27 -11.37
CA ARG A 199 33.53 9.65 -11.72
C ARG A 199 34.39 10.71 -11.04
N GLU A 200 34.84 10.42 -9.82
CA GLU A 200 35.74 11.28 -9.04
C GLU A 200 37.21 11.17 -9.50
N GLY A 201 37.51 10.27 -10.45
CA GLY A 201 38.85 10.12 -11.04
C GLY A 201 39.84 9.42 -10.07
N VAL A 202 39.35 8.70 -9.09
CA VAL A 202 40.20 7.95 -8.16
C VAL A 202 40.77 6.73 -8.87
N THR A 203 42.10 6.68 -9.02
CA THR A 203 42.83 5.59 -9.72
C THR A 203 43.58 4.67 -8.76
N ASP A 204 43.68 5.03 -7.48
CA ASP A 204 44.37 4.21 -6.48
C ASP A 204 43.47 3.02 -6.07
N GLN A 205 43.89 1.83 -6.52
CA GLN A 205 43.14 0.58 -6.28
C GLN A 205 42.96 0.27 -4.79
N ALA A 206 43.95 0.62 -3.94
CA ALA A 206 43.85 0.38 -2.52
C ALA A 206 42.79 1.24 -1.84
N VAL A 207 42.59 2.47 -2.31
CA VAL A 207 41.54 3.38 -1.86
C VAL A 207 40.16 2.86 -2.31
N ILE A 208 40.07 2.45 -3.58
CA ILE A 208 38.83 1.89 -4.16
C ILE A 208 38.37 0.66 -3.39
N ASP A 209 39.27 -0.31 -3.16
CA ASP A 209 38.95 -1.55 -2.46
C ASP A 209 38.54 -1.29 -1.00
N LYS A 210 39.16 -0.33 -0.35
CA LYS A 210 38.83 0.06 1.03
C LYS A 210 37.44 0.70 1.12
N GLU A 211 37.12 1.63 0.24
CA GLU A 211 35.79 2.27 0.24
C GLU A 211 34.67 1.30 -0.14
N ILE A 212 34.91 0.41 -1.10
CA ILE A 212 33.96 -0.66 -1.44
C ILE A 212 33.75 -1.59 -0.24
N ALA A 213 34.82 -2.05 0.41
CA ALA A 213 34.71 -2.91 1.58
C ALA A 213 33.92 -2.25 2.71
N GLN A 214 34.12 -0.94 2.91
CA GLN A 214 33.38 -0.18 3.91
C GLN A 214 31.89 -0.03 3.52
N ALA A 215 31.59 0.30 2.27
CA ALA A 215 30.21 0.40 1.78
C ALA A 215 29.46 -0.93 1.88
N VAL A 216 30.11 -2.05 1.58
CA VAL A 216 29.57 -3.41 1.75
C VAL A 216 29.34 -3.74 3.22
N ALA A 217 30.29 -3.38 4.10
CA ALA A 217 30.15 -3.58 5.55
C ALA A 217 28.98 -2.76 6.12
N ASP A 218 28.82 -1.51 5.70
CA ASP A 218 27.71 -0.64 6.09
C ASP A 218 26.36 -1.16 5.56
N ALA A 219 26.32 -1.66 4.33
CA ALA A 219 25.13 -2.28 3.75
C ALA A 219 24.71 -3.57 4.49
N ARG A 220 25.69 -4.39 4.93
CA ARG A 220 25.46 -5.62 5.73
C ARG A 220 25.14 -5.33 7.18
N SER A 221 25.80 -4.34 7.80
CA SER A 221 25.58 -4.01 9.22
C SER A 221 24.18 -3.54 9.50
N GLY A 222 23.39 -3.32 8.44
CA GLY A 222 22.01 -2.85 8.57
C GLY A 222 21.95 -1.62 9.47
N LYS A 223 22.98 -0.75 9.45
CA LYS A 223 22.81 0.61 9.95
C LYS A 223 21.62 1.13 9.18
N LYS A 224 20.45 0.84 9.75
CA LYS A 224 19.17 1.39 9.31
C LYS A 224 19.47 2.87 9.20
N ALA A 225 19.66 3.35 7.98
CA ALA A 225 19.48 4.76 7.73
C ALA A 225 18.21 5.05 8.49
N SER A 226 18.33 5.86 9.56
CA SER A 226 17.23 6.03 10.50
C SER A 226 16.03 6.39 9.63
N ILE A 227 15.07 5.46 9.50
CA ILE A 227 13.83 5.71 8.75
C ILE A 227 13.18 6.97 9.30
N TRP A 228 13.56 7.35 10.53
CA TRP A 228 13.19 8.57 11.26
C TRP A 228 14.17 9.72 11.07
N GLY A 229 14.87 9.80 9.94
CA GLY A 229 15.64 11.01 9.61
C GLY A 229 14.74 12.24 9.52
N PRO A 230 15.26 13.45 9.84
CA PRO A 230 14.48 14.70 9.82
C PRO A 230 13.71 14.92 8.52
N GLY A 231 14.25 14.47 7.40
CA GLY A 231 13.57 14.54 6.09
C GLY A 231 12.32 13.67 6.00
N LEU A 232 12.33 12.45 6.52
CA LEU A 232 11.15 11.59 6.50
C LEU A 232 10.09 12.05 7.49
N ILE A 233 10.50 12.54 8.66
CA ILE A 233 9.58 13.15 9.62
C ILE A 233 8.90 14.35 8.96
N ALA A 234 9.64 15.22 8.25
CA ALA A 234 9.08 16.35 7.52
C ALA A 234 8.07 15.88 6.45
N VAL A 235 8.40 14.84 5.67
CA VAL A 235 7.49 14.24 4.68
C VAL A 235 6.25 13.69 5.37
N CYS A 236 6.37 12.92 6.44
CA CYS A 236 5.23 12.38 7.18
C CYS A 236 4.33 13.49 7.76
N VAL A 237 4.93 14.55 8.33
CA VAL A 237 4.18 15.69 8.87
C VAL A 237 3.45 16.45 7.74
N THR A 238 4.11 16.64 6.59
CA THR A 238 3.50 17.29 5.42
C THR A 238 2.33 16.46 4.87
N TRP A 239 2.51 15.15 4.73
CA TRP A 239 1.45 14.25 4.29
C TRP A 239 0.30 14.16 5.28
N PHE A 240 0.60 14.14 6.59
CA PHE A 240 -0.43 14.17 7.62
C PHE A 240 -1.20 15.48 7.59
N GLY A 241 -0.50 16.63 7.42
CA GLY A 241 -1.12 17.94 7.27
C GLY A 241 -2.01 18.04 6.03
N LEU A 242 -1.55 17.54 4.88
CA LEU A 242 -2.33 17.48 3.64
C LEU A 242 -3.57 16.58 3.79
N GLY A 243 -3.41 15.40 4.39
CA GLY A 243 -4.52 14.48 4.65
C GLY A 243 -5.57 15.09 5.60
N ALA A 244 -5.13 15.76 6.66
CA ALA A 244 -6.02 16.48 7.58
C ALA A 244 -6.73 17.65 6.89
N PHE A 245 -6.04 18.40 6.03
CA PHE A 245 -6.62 19.48 5.24
C PHE A 245 -7.66 18.95 4.24
N GLN A 246 -7.38 17.86 3.53
CA GLN A 246 -8.35 17.24 2.63
C GLN A 246 -9.58 16.70 3.37
N SER A 247 -9.38 16.10 4.55
CA SER A 247 -10.50 15.65 5.38
C SER A 247 -11.34 16.83 5.88
N ALA A 248 -10.71 17.93 6.28
CA ALA A 248 -11.39 19.13 6.75
C ALA A 248 -12.17 19.82 5.62
N THR A 249 -11.62 19.90 4.41
CA THR A 249 -12.31 20.49 3.25
C THR A 249 -13.45 19.59 2.75
N GLY A 250 -13.28 18.26 2.78
CA GLY A 250 -14.35 17.29 2.46
C GLY A 250 -15.53 17.37 3.45
N ILE A 251 -15.28 17.67 4.73
CA ILE A 251 -16.31 17.85 5.75
C ILE A 251 -17.06 19.18 5.58
N SER A 252 -16.38 20.22 5.07
CA SER A 252 -16.99 21.56 4.91
C SER A 252 -17.97 21.66 3.73
N ILE A 253 -17.95 20.69 2.80
CA ILE A 253 -18.81 20.68 1.61
C ILE A 253 -20.06 19.81 1.82
N ILE A 254 -20.15 19.03 2.89
CA ILE A 254 -21.30 18.20 3.28
C ILE A 254 -22.04 18.82 4.45
#